data_974b1954fe0759daeacd2db7906969b0
#
_entry.id   974b1954fe0759daeacd2db7906969b0
#
_cell.length_a   1.000
_cell.length_b   1.000
_cell.length_c   1.000
_cell.angle_alpha   90.00
_cell.angle_beta   90.00
_cell.angle_gamma   90.00
#
_symmetry.space_group_name_H-M   'P 1'
#
loop_
_entity.id
_entity.type
_entity.pdbx_description
1 polymer ?
#
loop_
_entity_poly.entity_id
_entity_poly.type
_entity_poly.pdbx_seq_one_letter_code
_entity_poly.pdbx_strand_id
1 'polypeptide(L)'
;LTTTLGLLLSAFHMPIGWLIAALFSAGCMAVFAGCEFVPHKFLLRPAQGCIGLAVAVPLNGLASSTIAGYLGISAVCSAATLILCLICGLALARAAKTLSPATALLSTLAGGASGICTMAPELHVDHRYVALSQYLRVIVVALTVPLVLQCVGAPAAGPHQGAGHVSMISSLAALGVIVGAGYAGLKWKWPAPFLIAPMLVALVAQLPGPGQFVLALPPALNVVAYVVIGWQAGGALTLGALRQCLRLLPLTCAFIAAAIGGCLVLTVVVSGWTGVSFSQAYLATTPGGIYVALAASDSAAEPLVATMQVLRLLVMNIAAIVAGKLLTRPQGFAPPRIARRNRRARRGRSTTAIGSRGKVDGPGVRQPATTVAFRLRHCVTVSNIASADTAECAIPVAR
;
A
#
# COMPACT_ATOMS: atom_id res chain seq x y z
N LEU A 1 18.62 -4.71 -12.10
CA LEU A 1 18.79 -3.50 -11.29
C LEU A 1 18.41 -3.74 -9.83
N THR A 2 17.22 -4.29 -9.51
CA THR A 2 16.81 -4.57 -8.12
C THR A 2 17.80 -5.53 -7.42
N THR A 3 18.16 -6.62 -8.07
CA THR A 3 19.10 -7.61 -7.50
C THR A 3 20.49 -7.05 -7.30
N THR A 4 21.04 -6.36 -8.28
CA THR A 4 22.37 -5.75 -8.17
C THR A 4 22.44 -4.70 -7.07
N LEU A 5 21.43 -3.82 -6.99
CA LEU A 5 21.36 -2.80 -5.94
C LEU A 5 21.08 -3.44 -4.57
N GLY A 6 20.24 -4.49 -4.50
CA GLY A 6 19.95 -5.22 -3.28
C GLY A 6 21.17 -5.92 -2.70
N LEU A 7 21.95 -6.59 -3.54
CA LEU A 7 23.22 -7.20 -3.14
C LEU A 7 24.24 -6.14 -2.69
N LEU A 8 24.33 -5.02 -3.40
CA LEU A 8 25.22 -3.91 -3.02
C LEU A 8 24.84 -3.36 -1.63
N LEU A 9 23.59 -3.00 -1.41
CA LEU A 9 23.10 -2.48 -0.12
C LEU A 9 23.25 -3.52 1.00
N SER A 10 23.07 -4.80 0.69
CA SER A 10 23.26 -5.89 1.63
C SER A 10 24.75 -6.03 2.01
N ALA A 11 25.68 -5.86 1.06
CA ALA A 11 27.13 -5.86 1.33
C ALA A 11 27.56 -4.68 2.24
N PHE A 12 26.85 -3.55 2.18
CA PHE A 12 27.05 -2.42 3.10
C PHE A 12 26.27 -2.58 4.41
N HIS A 13 25.72 -3.74 4.70
CA HIS A 13 24.92 -4.01 5.92
C HIS A 13 23.80 -2.99 6.13
N MET A 14 23.25 -2.44 5.04
CA MET A 14 22.17 -1.47 5.12
C MET A 14 20.88 -2.16 5.56
N PRO A 15 20.29 -1.74 6.70
CA PRO A 15 18.97 -2.24 7.08
C PRO A 15 17.97 -1.89 5.98
N ILE A 16 17.05 -2.79 5.70
CA ILE A 16 16.02 -2.61 4.66
C ILE A 16 16.57 -2.56 3.22
N GLY A 17 17.81 -2.96 2.96
CA GLY A 17 18.48 -2.83 1.66
C GLY A 17 17.66 -3.37 0.49
N TRP A 18 17.03 -4.55 0.62
CA TRP A 18 16.19 -5.16 -0.41
C TRP A 18 14.91 -4.37 -0.71
N LEU A 19 14.27 -3.81 0.32
CA LEU A 19 13.10 -2.96 0.16
C LEU A 19 13.46 -1.67 -0.58
N ILE A 20 14.57 -1.01 -0.18
CA ILE A 20 15.05 0.24 -0.79
C ILE A 20 15.46 0.00 -2.24
N ALA A 21 16.21 -1.09 -2.51
CA ALA A 21 16.61 -1.45 -3.86
C ALA A 21 15.43 -1.65 -4.80
N ALA A 22 14.41 -2.34 -4.32
CA ALA A 22 13.18 -2.59 -5.08
C ALA A 22 12.39 -1.31 -5.32
N LEU A 23 12.24 -0.50 -4.28
CA LEU A 23 11.55 0.77 -4.33
C LEU A 23 12.22 1.74 -5.32
N PHE A 24 13.54 1.86 -5.24
CA PHE A 24 14.29 2.74 -6.13
C PHE A 24 14.26 2.27 -7.59
N SER A 25 14.47 0.96 -7.82
CA SER A 25 14.45 0.40 -9.17
C SER A 25 13.08 0.53 -9.84
N ALA A 26 12.00 0.27 -9.11
CA ALA A 26 10.63 0.43 -9.63
C ALA A 26 10.27 1.90 -9.81
N GLY A 27 10.69 2.77 -8.89
CA GLY A 27 10.49 4.22 -9.01
C GLY A 27 11.19 4.80 -10.24
N CYS A 28 12.45 4.43 -10.49
CA CYS A 28 13.15 4.80 -11.71
C CYS A 28 12.40 4.33 -12.95
N MET A 29 11.97 3.06 -13.00
CA MET A 29 11.19 2.55 -14.12
C MET A 29 9.89 3.32 -14.33
N ALA A 30 9.13 3.59 -13.26
CA ALA A 30 7.86 4.32 -13.34
C ALA A 30 8.05 5.74 -13.85
N VAL A 31 9.12 6.43 -13.43
CA VAL A 31 9.46 7.78 -13.88
C VAL A 31 9.92 7.79 -15.34
N PHE A 32 10.84 6.89 -15.73
CA PHE A 32 11.40 6.87 -17.09
C PHE A 32 10.43 6.29 -18.12
N ALA A 33 9.70 5.22 -17.78
CA ALA A 33 8.71 4.63 -18.67
C ALA A 33 7.39 5.41 -18.70
N GLY A 34 7.14 6.28 -17.72
CA GLY A 34 5.89 7.02 -17.59
C GLY A 34 4.65 6.16 -17.31
N CYS A 35 4.85 4.89 -16.98
CA CYS A 35 3.79 3.91 -16.73
C CYS A 35 3.83 3.46 -15.27
N GLU A 36 2.66 3.31 -14.67
CA GLU A 36 2.52 2.75 -13.34
C GLU A 36 2.93 1.27 -13.35
N PHE A 37 3.88 0.89 -12.49
CA PHE A 37 4.32 -0.48 -12.32
C PHE A 37 3.77 -1.05 -11.02
N VAL A 38 2.64 -1.72 -11.11
CA VAL A 38 2.03 -2.41 -9.96
C VAL A 38 2.26 -3.91 -10.10
N PRO A 39 2.89 -4.56 -9.10
CA PRO A 39 3.05 -6.00 -9.10
C PRO A 39 1.69 -6.71 -9.19
N HIS A 40 1.65 -7.81 -9.94
CA HIS A 40 0.41 -8.56 -10.11
C HIS A 40 -0.09 -9.11 -8.77
N LYS A 41 -1.41 -9.20 -8.62
CA LYS A 41 -2.08 -9.65 -7.38
C LYS A 41 -1.56 -11.01 -6.87
N PHE A 42 -1.15 -11.92 -7.77
CA PHE A 42 -0.56 -13.23 -7.40
C PHE A 42 0.78 -13.12 -6.69
N LEU A 43 1.55 -12.06 -6.91
CA LEU A 43 2.79 -11.79 -6.19
C LEU A 43 2.54 -10.95 -4.94
N LEU A 44 1.67 -9.95 -5.05
CA LEU A 44 1.40 -9.00 -3.98
C LEU A 44 0.69 -9.64 -2.78
N ARG A 45 -0.30 -10.50 -3.02
CA ARG A 45 -1.05 -11.16 -1.95
C ARG A 45 -0.19 -12.06 -1.06
N PRO A 46 0.60 -13.02 -1.62
CA PRO A 46 1.51 -13.81 -0.80
C PRO A 46 2.55 -12.96 -0.09
N ALA A 47 3.12 -11.94 -0.75
CA ALA A 47 4.08 -11.04 -0.15
C ALA A 47 3.51 -10.31 1.09
N GLN A 48 2.28 -9.81 1.00
CA GLN A 48 1.60 -9.23 2.16
C GLN A 48 1.40 -10.26 3.27
N GLY A 49 1.08 -11.51 2.93
CA GLY A 49 0.90 -12.59 3.90
C GLY A 49 2.22 -12.98 4.60
N CYS A 50 3.32 -13.04 3.86
CA CYS A 50 4.65 -13.27 4.44
C CYS A 50 4.99 -12.20 5.48
N ILE A 51 4.75 -10.93 5.16
CA ILE A 51 4.96 -9.83 6.10
C ILE A 51 4.00 -9.95 7.30
N GLY A 52 2.72 -10.28 7.07
CA GLY A 52 1.76 -10.50 8.13
C GLY A 52 2.21 -11.57 9.14
N LEU A 53 2.73 -12.68 8.65
CA LEU A 53 3.31 -13.73 9.52
C LEU A 53 4.58 -13.24 10.22
N ALA A 54 5.49 -12.57 9.51
CA ALA A 54 6.74 -12.08 10.08
C ALA A 54 6.54 -11.14 11.27
N VAL A 55 5.43 -10.37 11.28
CA VAL A 55 5.05 -9.48 12.40
C VAL A 55 4.74 -10.27 13.68
N ALA A 56 4.20 -11.48 13.56
CA ALA A 56 3.83 -12.29 14.70
C ALA A 56 5.04 -13.00 15.35
N VAL A 57 6.13 -13.20 14.59
CA VAL A 57 7.32 -13.96 15.06
C VAL A 57 7.92 -13.40 16.36
N PRO A 58 8.12 -12.07 16.54
CA PRO A 58 8.68 -11.53 17.78
C PRO A 58 7.80 -11.74 19.01
N LEU A 59 6.53 -12.10 18.85
CA LEU A 59 5.58 -12.32 19.93
C LEU A 59 5.51 -13.79 20.37
N ASN A 60 6.24 -14.66 19.66
CA ASN A 60 6.26 -16.08 19.94
C ASN A 60 6.92 -16.39 21.29
N GLY A 61 6.30 -17.25 22.08
CA GLY A 61 6.83 -17.71 23.37
C GLY A 61 6.76 -16.68 24.51
N LEU A 62 6.20 -15.48 24.26
CA LEU A 62 6.04 -14.48 25.31
C LEU A 62 4.87 -14.82 26.24
N ALA A 63 5.06 -14.56 27.53
CA ALA A 63 3.97 -14.64 28.49
C ALA A 63 2.85 -13.64 28.14
N SER A 64 1.61 -14.05 28.31
CA SER A 64 0.44 -13.18 28.05
C SER A 64 0.48 -11.88 28.86
N SER A 65 1.07 -11.93 30.08
CA SER A 65 1.28 -10.75 30.93
C SER A 65 2.23 -9.73 30.30
N THR A 66 3.29 -10.19 29.64
CA THR A 66 4.24 -9.31 28.95
C THR A 66 3.57 -8.60 27.74
N ILE A 67 2.81 -9.37 26.95
CA ILE A 67 2.04 -8.81 25.84
C ILE A 67 1.00 -7.81 26.37
N ALA A 68 0.29 -8.13 27.44
CA ALA A 68 -0.67 -7.24 28.09
C ALA A 68 -0.01 -5.94 28.58
N GLY A 69 1.21 -6.00 29.12
CA GLY A 69 1.99 -4.83 29.51
C GLY A 69 2.28 -3.89 28.34
N TYR A 70 2.57 -4.42 27.16
CA TYR A 70 2.81 -3.60 25.96
C TYR A 70 1.53 -3.06 25.33
N LEU A 71 0.37 -3.70 25.53
CA LEU A 71 -0.90 -3.25 24.95
C LEU A 71 -1.30 -1.86 25.43
N GLY A 72 -1.09 -1.54 26.71
CA GLY A 72 -1.44 -0.24 27.29
C GLY A 72 -0.70 0.91 26.59
N ILE A 73 0.63 0.81 26.54
CA ILE A 73 1.45 1.84 25.88
C ILE A 73 1.21 1.88 24.38
N SER A 74 1.02 0.73 23.75
CA SER A 74 0.70 0.63 22.32
C SER A 74 -0.63 1.31 21.99
N ALA A 75 -1.64 1.18 22.87
CA ALA A 75 -2.94 1.85 22.69
C ALA A 75 -2.80 3.37 22.82
N VAL A 76 -2.07 3.86 23.82
CA VAL A 76 -1.82 5.30 23.98
C VAL A 76 -1.07 5.88 22.78
N CYS A 77 0.00 5.23 22.33
CA CYS A 77 0.77 5.68 21.18
C CYS A 77 -0.03 5.60 19.88
N SER A 78 -0.84 4.55 19.69
CA SER A 78 -1.72 4.43 18.53
C SER A 78 -2.78 5.53 18.51
N ALA A 79 -3.37 5.84 19.67
CA ALA A 79 -4.31 6.95 19.79
C ALA A 79 -3.66 8.31 19.53
N ALA A 80 -2.47 8.56 20.10
CA ALA A 80 -1.70 9.79 19.86
C ALA A 80 -1.35 9.96 18.38
N THR A 81 -0.88 8.88 17.73
CA THR A 81 -0.57 8.89 16.30
C THR A 81 -1.84 9.10 15.46
N LEU A 82 -2.97 8.50 15.84
CA LEU A 82 -4.25 8.72 15.16
C LEU A 82 -4.69 10.18 15.27
N ILE A 83 -4.63 10.77 16.46
CA ILE A 83 -4.97 12.19 16.68
C ILE A 83 -4.06 13.07 15.83
N LEU A 84 -2.76 12.82 15.80
CA LEU A 84 -1.80 13.55 14.96
C LEU A 84 -2.19 13.45 13.47
N CYS A 85 -2.48 12.25 12.98
CA CYS A 85 -2.92 12.05 11.59
C CYS A 85 -4.24 12.78 11.28
N LEU A 86 -5.19 12.76 12.21
CA LEU A 86 -6.47 13.48 12.05
C LEU A 86 -6.26 15.01 12.02
N ILE A 87 -5.42 15.55 12.90
CA ILE A 87 -5.06 16.97 12.90
C ILE A 87 -4.41 17.35 11.56
N CYS A 88 -3.41 16.58 11.12
CA CYS A 88 -2.75 16.77 9.83
C CYS A 88 -3.76 16.67 8.66
N GLY A 89 -4.67 15.70 8.69
CA GLY A 89 -5.68 15.53 7.65
C GLY A 89 -6.69 16.67 7.59
N LEU A 90 -7.15 17.16 8.74
CA LEU A 90 -8.03 18.34 8.82
C LEU A 90 -7.30 19.61 8.37
N ALA A 91 -6.05 19.79 8.76
CA ALA A 91 -5.22 20.91 8.31
C ALA A 91 -5.00 20.85 6.79
N LEU A 92 -4.71 19.66 6.23
CA LEU A 92 -4.61 19.44 4.80
C LEU A 92 -5.93 19.78 4.07
N ALA A 93 -7.07 19.33 4.59
CA ALA A 93 -8.39 19.63 4.01
C ALA A 93 -8.70 21.12 3.99
N ARG A 94 -8.24 21.88 5.01
CA ARG A 94 -8.40 23.34 5.07
C ARG A 94 -7.45 24.07 4.12
N ALA A 95 -6.19 23.60 4.03
CA ALA A 95 -5.17 24.22 3.21
C ALA A 95 -5.38 23.91 1.70
N ALA A 96 -5.75 22.68 1.38
CA ALA A 96 -5.98 22.21 0.02
C ALA A 96 -7.49 22.21 -0.29
N LYS A 97 -8.06 23.36 -0.61
CA LYS A 97 -9.50 23.54 -0.92
C LYS A 97 -10.01 22.68 -2.10
N THR A 98 -9.10 22.10 -2.88
CA THR A 98 -9.41 21.22 -4.02
C THR A 98 -9.65 19.79 -3.60
N LEU A 99 -9.23 19.39 -2.40
CA LEU A 99 -9.38 18.04 -1.89
C LEU A 99 -10.65 17.91 -1.04
N SER A 100 -11.34 16.78 -1.18
CA SER A 100 -12.42 16.45 -0.25
C SER A 100 -11.85 16.14 1.15
N PRO A 101 -12.57 16.44 2.24
CA PRO A 101 -12.11 16.10 3.59
C PRO A 101 -11.78 14.62 3.76
N ALA A 102 -12.56 13.74 3.13
CA ALA A 102 -12.30 12.30 3.12
C ALA A 102 -10.96 11.95 2.44
N THR A 103 -10.67 12.54 1.28
CA THR A 103 -9.40 12.36 0.58
C THR A 103 -8.23 12.82 1.45
N ALA A 104 -8.33 14.01 2.05
CA ALA A 104 -7.28 14.56 2.90
C ALA A 104 -7.01 13.68 4.12
N LEU A 105 -8.06 13.21 4.81
CA LEU A 105 -7.91 12.33 5.96
C LEU A 105 -7.31 10.97 5.59
N LEU A 106 -7.82 10.32 4.52
CA LEU A 106 -7.26 9.03 4.10
C LEU A 106 -5.81 9.14 3.63
N SER A 107 -5.40 10.29 3.10
CA SER A 107 -4.01 10.50 2.66
C SER A 107 -3.03 10.67 3.81
N THR A 108 -3.48 11.11 5.00
CA THR A 108 -2.63 11.33 6.18
C THR A 108 -2.62 10.16 7.16
N LEU A 109 -3.64 9.28 7.16
CA LEU A 109 -3.71 8.13 8.06
C LEU A 109 -2.54 7.16 7.84
N ALA A 110 -1.84 6.80 8.92
CA ALA A 110 -0.64 5.96 8.89
C ALA A 110 -0.95 4.46 9.09
N GLY A 111 -1.96 3.93 8.37
CA GLY A 111 -2.55 2.60 8.62
C GLY A 111 -2.25 1.51 7.58
N GLY A 112 -1.08 1.52 6.97
CA GLY A 112 -0.74 0.57 5.91
C GLY A 112 -1.20 1.06 4.54
N ALA A 113 -0.23 1.49 3.72
CA ALA A 113 -0.49 2.10 2.41
C ALA A 113 -1.34 1.19 1.51
N SER A 114 -1.05 -0.11 1.46
CA SER A 114 -1.79 -1.06 0.62
C SER A 114 -3.25 -1.20 1.03
N GLY A 115 -3.57 -1.21 2.34
CA GLY A 115 -4.94 -1.33 2.84
C GLY A 115 -5.78 -0.10 2.50
N ILE A 116 -5.25 1.09 2.77
CA ILE A 116 -5.95 2.35 2.49
C ILE A 116 -6.13 2.55 0.98
N CYS A 117 -5.10 2.27 0.18
CA CYS A 117 -5.17 2.41 -1.27
C CYS A 117 -6.19 1.46 -1.92
N THR A 118 -6.38 0.24 -1.37
CA THR A 118 -7.39 -0.70 -1.89
C THR A 118 -8.81 -0.27 -1.56
N MET A 119 -9.03 0.42 -0.44
CA MET A 119 -10.36 0.93 -0.03
C MET A 119 -10.73 2.27 -0.67
N ALA A 120 -9.74 3.06 -1.09
CA ALA A 120 -9.97 4.41 -1.62
C ALA A 120 -10.97 4.47 -2.80
N PRO A 121 -10.95 3.56 -3.79
CA PRO A 121 -11.95 3.54 -4.86
C PRO A 121 -13.39 3.29 -4.37
N GLU A 122 -13.56 2.43 -3.37
CA GLU A 122 -14.88 2.09 -2.81
C GLU A 122 -15.47 3.26 -2.02
N LEU A 123 -14.61 4.13 -1.47
CA LEU A 123 -14.99 5.31 -0.70
C LEU A 123 -15.18 6.56 -1.54
N HIS A 124 -15.14 6.47 -2.89
CA HIS A 124 -15.35 7.60 -3.82
C HIS A 124 -14.44 8.82 -3.53
N VAL A 125 -13.22 8.57 -3.05
CA VAL A 125 -12.18 9.58 -2.83
C VAL A 125 -11.21 9.63 -4.00
N ASP A 126 -10.39 10.67 -4.08
CA ASP A 126 -9.31 10.74 -5.07
C ASP A 126 -8.22 9.71 -4.73
N HIS A 127 -8.41 8.48 -5.26
CA HIS A 127 -7.51 7.35 -5.02
C HIS A 127 -6.08 7.62 -5.49
N ARG A 128 -5.88 8.48 -6.51
CA ARG A 128 -4.55 8.82 -7.05
C ARG A 128 -3.77 9.65 -6.03
N TYR A 129 -4.41 10.67 -5.47
CA TYR A 129 -3.78 11.50 -4.44
C TYR A 129 -3.52 10.71 -3.15
N VAL A 130 -4.48 9.90 -2.72
CA VAL A 130 -4.33 9.02 -1.55
C VAL A 130 -3.14 8.07 -1.76
N ALA A 131 -3.07 7.38 -2.90
CA ALA A 131 -1.98 6.46 -3.20
C ALA A 131 -0.62 7.19 -3.22
N LEU A 132 -0.54 8.33 -3.92
CA LEU A 132 0.69 9.15 -3.97
C LEU A 132 1.17 9.54 -2.57
N SER A 133 0.28 10.09 -1.74
CA SER A 133 0.64 10.52 -0.37
C SER A 133 1.08 9.33 0.49
N GLN A 134 0.36 8.21 0.43
CA GLN A 134 0.67 7.00 1.19
C GLN A 134 2.03 6.41 0.80
N TYR A 135 2.30 6.25 -0.50
CA TYR A 135 3.57 5.68 -0.96
C TYR A 135 4.74 6.65 -0.80
N LEU A 136 4.52 7.96 -1.02
CA LEU A 136 5.56 8.97 -0.77
C LEU A 136 6.00 8.94 0.69
N ARG A 137 5.08 8.82 1.65
CA ARG A 137 5.43 8.66 3.06
C ARG A 137 6.24 7.39 3.32
N VAL A 138 5.83 6.24 2.75
CA VAL A 138 6.59 4.99 2.89
C VAL A 138 8.01 5.16 2.38
N ILE A 139 8.20 5.84 1.24
CA ILE A 139 9.51 6.11 0.65
C ILE A 139 10.35 7.00 1.56
N VAL A 140 9.79 8.13 2.00
CA VAL A 140 10.51 9.06 2.89
C VAL A 140 10.95 8.34 4.16
N VAL A 141 10.07 7.56 4.77
CA VAL A 141 10.41 6.82 5.99
C VAL A 141 11.42 5.70 5.71
N ALA A 142 11.28 4.96 4.62
CA ALA A 142 12.24 3.91 4.25
C ALA A 142 13.66 4.46 4.04
N LEU A 143 13.78 5.70 3.57
CA LEU A 143 15.07 6.37 3.40
C LEU A 143 15.58 7.01 4.70
N THR A 144 14.69 7.51 5.57
CA THR A 144 15.09 8.17 6.81
C THR A 144 15.41 7.20 7.95
N VAL A 145 14.74 6.04 8.00
CA VAL A 145 14.98 5.03 9.07
C VAL A 145 16.44 4.60 9.16
N PRO A 146 17.13 4.17 8.08
CA PRO A 146 18.52 3.79 8.17
C PRO A 146 19.43 4.94 8.65
N LEU A 147 19.15 6.17 8.20
CA LEU A 147 19.91 7.36 8.60
C LEU A 147 19.78 7.64 10.10
N VAL A 148 18.54 7.58 10.63
CA VAL A 148 18.30 7.79 12.06
C VAL A 148 18.97 6.69 12.88
N LEU A 149 18.86 5.42 12.48
CA LEU A 149 19.49 4.31 13.19
C LEU A 149 21.02 4.43 13.21
N GLN A 150 21.63 4.85 12.11
CA GLN A 150 23.07 5.12 12.05
C GLN A 150 23.50 6.28 12.96
N CYS A 151 22.73 7.39 12.95
CA CYS A 151 23.01 8.56 13.82
C CYS A 151 22.97 8.22 15.31
N VAL A 152 22.11 7.27 15.70
CA VAL A 152 21.96 6.84 17.11
C VAL A 152 22.97 5.73 17.47
N GLY A 153 23.78 5.26 16.50
CA GLY A 153 24.72 4.17 16.73
C GLY A 153 24.02 2.82 16.99
N ALA A 154 22.79 2.66 16.49
CA ALA A 154 22.11 1.39 16.61
C ALA A 154 22.89 0.30 15.85
N PRO A 155 23.09 -0.91 16.42
CA PRO A 155 23.74 -1.98 15.71
C PRO A 155 22.99 -2.22 14.40
N ALA A 156 23.75 -2.35 13.29
CA ALA A 156 23.18 -2.72 12.02
C ALA A 156 22.40 -4.02 12.23
N ALA A 157 21.15 -4.08 11.77
CA ALA A 157 20.40 -5.32 11.79
C ALA A 157 21.23 -6.40 11.08
N GLY A 158 21.74 -7.35 11.84
CA GLY A 158 22.51 -8.46 11.30
C GLY A 158 21.67 -9.26 10.32
N PRO A 159 22.26 -10.10 9.47
CA PRO A 159 21.49 -11.04 8.67
C PRO A 159 20.60 -11.82 9.63
N HIS A 160 19.29 -11.82 9.36
CA HIS A 160 18.26 -12.40 10.22
C HIS A 160 18.70 -13.75 10.81
N GLN A 161 19.31 -13.72 11.98
CA GLN A 161 19.88 -14.91 12.66
C GLN A 161 18.83 -15.77 13.36
N GLY A 162 17.58 -15.60 13.01
CA GLY A 162 16.48 -16.42 13.52
C GLY A 162 16.12 -17.66 12.68
N ALA A 163 16.95 -18.03 11.71
CA ALA A 163 16.74 -19.25 10.95
C ALA A 163 17.39 -20.46 11.65
N GLY A 164 16.92 -20.80 12.86
CA GLY A 164 16.88 -22.21 13.21
C GLY A 164 16.23 -22.95 12.03
N HIS A 165 16.59 -24.21 11.80
CA HIS A 165 16.06 -25.00 10.69
C HIS A 165 14.54 -24.88 10.64
N VAL A 166 14.02 -23.99 9.74
CA VAL A 166 12.58 -23.82 9.56
C VAL A 166 12.09 -25.14 9.00
N SER A 167 11.29 -25.87 9.77
CA SER A 167 10.73 -27.13 9.34
C SER A 167 9.92 -26.94 8.05
N MET A 168 10.04 -27.88 7.14
CA MET A 168 9.23 -27.89 5.91
C MET A 168 7.73 -27.88 6.24
N ILE A 169 7.34 -28.58 7.31
CA ILE A 169 5.95 -28.62 7.80
C ILE A 169 5.50 -27.21 8.25
N SER A 170 6.34 -26.48 9.01
CA SER A 170 6.05 -25.11 9.44
C SER A 170 5.88 -24.17 8.24
N SER A 171 6.76 -24.29 7.24
CA SER A 171 6.68 -23.47 6.02
C SER A 171 5.41 -23.75 5.20
N LEU A 172 5.03 -25.02 5.03
CA LEU A 172 3.81 -25.41 4.33
C LEU A 172 2.55 -24.93 5.08
N ALA A 173 2.55 -25.09 6.41
CA ALA A 173 1.45 -24.58 7.25
C ALA A 173 1.35 -23.06 7.17
N ALA A 174 2.48 -22.35 7.22
CA ALA A 174 2.53 -20.90 7.04
C ALA A 174 1.95 -20.45 5.68
N LEU A 175 2.32 -21.12 4.59
CA LEU A 175 1.76 -20.86 3.27
C LEU A 175 0.25 -21.18 3.22
N GLY A 176 -0.17 -22.26 3.84
CA GLY A 176 -1.61 -22.62 3.99
C GLY A 176 -2.39 -21.54 4.74
N VAL A 177 -1.83 -20.98 5.82
CA VAL A 177 -2.42 -19.88 6.58
C VAL A 177 -2.49 -18.61 5.73
N ILE A 178 -1.44 -18.26 4.97
CA ILE A 178 -1.44 -17.08 4.09
C ILE A 178 -2.58 -17.19 3.09
N VAL A 179 -2.73 -18.33 2.44
CA VAL A 179 -3.76 -18.54 1.42
C VAL A 179 -5.14 -18.61 2.08
N GLY A 180 -5.34 -19.51 3.05
CA GLY A 180 -6.65 -19.77 3.65
C GLY A 180 -7.19 -18.55 4.40
N ALA A 181 -6.41 -17.97 5.32
CA ALA A 181 -6.83 -16.78 6.06
C ALA A 181 -6.97 -15.56 5.15
N GLY A 182 -6.06 -15.40 4.17
CA GLY A 182 -6.14 -14.29 3.21
C GLY A 182 -7.43 -14.32 2.38
N TYR A 183 -7.82 -15.48 1.87
CA TYR A 183 -9.09 -15.62 1.14
C TYR A 183 -10.31 -15.52 2.06
N ALA A 184 -10.25 -16.01 3.30
CA ALA A 184 -11.31 -15.80 4.29
C ALA A 184 -11.50 -14.30 4.58
N GLY A 185 -10.41 -13.57 4.81
CA GLY A 185 -10.45 -12.12 5.00
C GLY A 185 -10.99 -11.37 3.78
N LEU A 186 -10.69 -11.85 2.56
CA LEU A 186 -11.25 -11.29 1.32
C LEU A 186 -12.77 -11.50 1.25
N LYS A 187 -13.25 -12.69 1.61
CA LYS A 187 -14.70 -13.02 1.67
C LYS A 187 -15.44 -12.13 2.68
N TRP A 188 -14.82 -11.83 3.81
CA TRP A 188 -15.38 -10.95 4.84
C TRP A 188 -15.11 -9.46 4.60
N LYS A 189 -14.54 -9.10 3.44
CA LYS A 189 -14.25 -7.71 3.03
C LYS A 189 -13.38 -6.96 4.04
N TRP A 190 -12.41 -7.66 4.64
CA TRP A 190 -11.46 -7.02 5.54
C TRP A 190 -10.51 -6.08 4.78
N PRO A 191 -10.08 -4.95 5.40
CA PRO A 191 -9.04 -4.12 4.83
C PRO A 191 -7.71 -4.89 4.81
N ALA A 192 -6.97 -4.80 3.70
CA ALA A 192 -5.70 -5.53 3.51
C ALA A 192 -5.78 -7.01 3.94
N PRO A 193 -6.71 -7.82 3.38
CA PRO A 193 -7.07 -9.13 3.90
C PRO A 193 -5.88 -10.10 3.97
N PHE A 194 -4.97 -10.04 2.99
CA PHE A 194 -3.78 -10.88 2.95
C PHE A 194 -2.67 -10.44 3.90
N LEU A 195 -2.77 -9.25 4.51
CA LEU A 195 -1.86 -8.81 5.56
C LEU A 195 -2.44 -9.12 6.94
N ILE A 196 -3.66 -8.65 7.19
CA ILE A 196 -4.29 -8.67 8.53
C ILE A 196 -4.73 -10.08 8.92
N ALA A 197 -5.38 -10.84 8.01
CA ALA A 197 -5.93 -12.13 8.39
C ALA A 197 -4.84 -13.17 8.72
N PRO A 198 -3.79 -13.38 7.91
CA PRO A 198 -2.69 -14.27 8.29
C PRO A 198 -1.96 -13.82 9.56
N MET A 199 -1.78 -12.50 9.74
CA MET A 199 -1.17 -11.93 10.95
C MET A 199 -1.96 -12.29 12.20
N LEU A 200 -3.29 -12.12 12.19
CA LEU A 200 -4.14 -12.44 13.33
C LEU A 200 -4.15 -13.95 13.61
N VAL A 201 -4.21 -14.80 12.59
CA VAL A 201 -4.12 -16.26 12.76
C VAL A 201 -2.78 -16.64 13.37
N ALA A 202 -1.67 -16.06 12.90
CA ALA A 202 -0.35 -16.32 13.46
C ALA A 202 -0.24 -15.85 14.92
N LEU A 203 -0.79 -14.67 15.25
CA LEU A 203 -0.83 -14.18 16.65
C LEU A 203 -1.59 -15.14 17.56
N VAL A 204 -2.75 -15.63 17.11
CA VAL A 204 -3.55 -16.59 17.90
C VAL A 204 -2.82 -17.94 18.02
N ALA A 205 -2.20 -18.43 16.94
CA ALA A 205 -1.47 -19.70 16.94
C ALA A 205 -0.23 -19.69 17.86
N GLN A 206 0.31 -18.51 18.13
CA GLN A 206 1.50 -18.33 18.97
C GLN A 206 1.17 -17.98 20.44
N LEU A 207 -0.12 -17.92 20.80
CA LEU A 207 -0.50 -17.77 22.21
C LEU A 207 0.03 -18.94 23.04
N PRO A 208 0.50 -18.69 24.28
CA PRO A 208 1.03 -19.74 25.13
C PRO A 208 0.02 -20.87 25.35
N GLY A 209 0.44 -22.10 25.08
CA GLY A 209 -0.38 -23.28 25.28
C GLY A 209 0.38 -24.57 24.95
N PRO A 210 -0.11 -25.76 25.40
CA PRO A 210 0.47 -27.02 24.99
C PRO A 210 0.31 -27.22 23.49
N GLY A 211 1.43 -27.34 22.77
CA GLY A 211 1.46 -27.53 21.32
C GLY A 211 1.68 -26.25 20.50
N GLN A 212 2.41 -25.28 21.02
CA GLN A 212 2.81 -24.09 20.27
C GLN A 212 3.41 -24.47 18.92
N PHE A 213 2.75 -24.05 17.85
CA PHE A 213 3.20 -24.27 16.49
C PHE A 213 3.73 -22.96 15.90
N VAL A 214 5.04 -22.87 15.73
CA VAL A 214 5.68 -21.69 15.16
C VAL A 214 5.45 -21.65 13.66
N LEU A 215 4.64 -20.72 13.19
CA LEU A 215 4.47 -20.43 11.79
C LEU A 215 5.64 -19.58 11.30
N ALA A 216 6.67 -20.22 10.77
CA ALA A 216 7.86 -19.56 10.26
C ALA A 216 8.04 -19.79 8.75
N LEU A 217 8.55 -18.79 8.07
CA LEU A 217 8.86 -18.83 6.64
C LEU A 217 10.38 -18.77 6.45
N PRO A 218 10.90 -19.43 5.39
CA PRO A 218 12.30 -19.27 5.00
C PRO A 218 12.65 -17.79 4.80
N PRO A 219 13.83 -17.31 5.25
CA PRO A 219 14.25 -15.91 5.13
C PRO A 219 14.19 -15.38 3.69
N ALA A 220 14.47 -16.24 2.71
CA ALA A 220 14.38 -15.90 1.29
C ALA A 220 12.98 -15.42 0.87
N LEU A 221 11.91 -16.00 1.43
CA LEU A 221 10.54 -15.58 1.13
C LEU A 221 10.24 -14.20 1.71
N ASN A 222 10.79 -13.85 2.86
CA ASN A 222 10.67 -12.52 3.43
C ASN A 222 11.40 -11.49 2.56
N VAL A 223 12.59 -11.81 2.06
CA VAL A 223 13.31 -10.94 1.11
C VAL A 223 12.47 -10.71 -0.16
N VAL A 224 11.92 -11.77 -0.75
CA VAL A 224 11.03 -11.65 -1.91
C VAL A 224 9.81 -10.78 -1.58
N ALA A 225 9.22 -10.95 -0.40
CA ALA A 225 8.09 -10.13 0.03
C ALA A 225 8.47 -8.64 0.13
N TYR A 226 9.63 -8.30 0.71
CA TYR A 226 10.13 -6.92 0.76
C TYR A 226 10.37 -6.35 -0.64
N VAL A 227 10.91 -7.14 -1.57
CA VAL A 227 11.12 -6.72 -2.96
C VAL A 227 9.78 -6.41 -3.63
N VAL A 228 8.78 -7.28 -3.51
CA VAL A 228 7.45 -7.08 -4.12
C VAL A 228 6.75 -5.84 -3.54
N ILE A 229 6.83 -5.63 -2.23
CA ILE A 229 6.26 -4.43 -1.57
C ILE A 229 7.03 -3.17 -1.99
N GLY A 230 8.37 -3.23 -2.09
CA GLY A 230 9.17 -2.14 -2.61
C GLY A 230 8.79 -1.77 -4.05
N TRP A 231 8.57 -2.75 -4.91
CA TRP A 231 8.09 -2.51 -6.27
C TRP A 231 6.70 -1.86 -6.29
N GLN A 232 5.79 -2.28 -5.42
CA GLN A 232 4.48 -1.63 -5.30
C GLN A 232 4.60 -0.16 -4.91
N ALA A 233 5.45 0.16 -3.94
CA ALA A 233 5.61 1.51 -3.44
C ALA A 233 6.32 2.42 -4.47
N GLY A 234 7.43 1.96 -5.06
CA GLY A 234 8.19 2.72 -6.06
C GLY A 234 7.43 2.86 -7.37
N GLY A 235 6.82 1.78 -7.85
CA GLY A 235 6.12 1.75 -9.13
C GLY A 235 4.86 2.61 -9.20
N ALA A 236 4.31 3.03 -8.06
CA ALA A 236 3.20 3.96 -7.99
C ALA A 236 3.61 5.42 -8.28
N LEU A 237 4.90 5.76 -8.21
CA LEU A 237 5.42 7.13 -8.40
C LEU A 237 5.66 7.45 -9.87
N THR A 238 4.62 7.52 -10.68
CA THR A 238 4.76 7.95 -12.07
C THR A 238 4.94 9.46 -12.17
N LEU A 239 5.69 9.89 -13.20
CA LEU A 239 5.86 11.31 -13.50
C LEU A 239 4.52 12.02 -13.74
N GLY A 240 3.53 11.29 -14.30
CA GLY A 240 2.17 11.77 -14.50
C GLY A 240 1.42 12.04 -13.20
N ALA A 241 1.47 11.09 -12.25
CA ALA A 241 0.87 11.26 -10.93
C ALA A 241 1.55 12.41 -10.16
N LEU A 242 2.88 12.48 -10.24
CA LEU A 242 3.65 13.54 -9.61
C LEU A 242 3.29 14.92 -10.17
N ARG A 243 3.20 15.08 -11.50
CA ARG A 243 2.81 16.33 -12.17
C ARG A 243 1.38 16.76 -11.85
N GLN A 244 0.44 15.83 -11.77
CA GLN A 244 -0.95 16.14 -11.39
C GLN A 244 -1.05 16.68 -9.97
N CYS A 245 -0.21 16.18 -9.06
CA CYS A 245 -0.20 16.56 -7.65
C CYS A 245 0.88 17.60 -7.28
N LEU A 246 1.63 18.13 -8.25
CA LEU A 246 2.77 19.05 -8.03
C LEU A 246 2.42 20.24 -7.13
N ARG A 247 1.24 20.81 -7.29
CA ARG A 247 0.78 21.95 -6.46
C ARG A 247 0.55 21.57 -5.00
N LEU A 248 0.19 20.32 -4.74
CA LEU A 248 -0.07 19.79 -3.40
C LEU A 248 1.16 19.11 -2.78
N LEU A 249 2.19 18.84 -3.60
CA LEU A 249 3.38 18.11 -3.18
C LEU A 249 4.11 18.77 -1.99
N PRO A 250 4.40 20.09 -2.00
CA PRO A 250 5.06 20.74 -0.87
C PRO A 250 4.23 20.64 0.41
N LEU A 251 2.91 20.78 0.30
CA LEU A 251 2.00 20.63 1.42
C LEU A 251 1.98 19.18 1.93
N THR A 252 1.95 18.21 1.02
CA THR A 252 2.03 16.77 1.36
C THR A 252 3.35 16.45 2.07
N CYS A 253 4.48 16.95 1.57
CA CYS A 253 5.78 16.78 2.22
C CYS A 253 5.81 17.42 3.61
N ALA A 254 5.23 18.61 3.79
CA ALA A 254 5.12 19.26 5.09
C ALA A 254 4.32 18.41 6.10
N PHE A 255 3.21 17.79 5.69
CA PHE A 255 2.45 16.90 6.55
C PHE A 255 3.16 15.57 6.83
N ILE A 256 3.90 15.03 5.87
CA ILE A 256 4.75 13.87 6.11
C ILE A 256 5.83 14.21 7.13
N ALA A 257 6.50 15.36 6.99
CA ALA A 257 7.50 15.84 7.94
C ALA A 257 6.91 16.06 9.33
N ALA A 258 5.72 16.66 9.42
CA ALA A 258 4.99 16.83 10.68
C ALA A 258 4.63 15.50 11.34
N ALA A 259 4.20 14.49 10.56
CA ALA A 259 3.91 13.17 11.05
C ALA A 259 5.17 12.46 11.59
N ILE A 260 6.30 12.56 10.85
CA ILE A 260 7.59 12.01 11.28
C ILE A 260 8.08 12.73 12.56
N GLY A 261 8.03 14.06 12.58
CA GLY A 261 8.40 14.87 13.75
C GLY A 261 7.56 14.53 14.99
N GLY A 262 6.24 14.42 14.84
CA GLY A 262 5.36 13.99 15.92
C GLY A 262 5.66 12.57 16.41
N CYS A 263 6.00 11.64 15.51
CA CYS A 263 6.43 10.30 15.90
C CYS A 263 7.80 10.30 16.59
N LEU A 264 8.72 11.20 16.22
CA LEU A 264 9.98 11.37 16.95
C LEU A 264 9.76 11.87 18.38
N VAL A 265 8.82 12.79 18.60
CA VAL A 265 8.41 13.19 19.96
C VAL A 265 7.87 12.00 20.73
N LEU A 266 6.99 11.20 20.11
CA LEU A 266 6.48 9.96 20.71
C LEU A 266 7.60 8.96 21.02
N THR A 267 8.65 8.88 20.18
CA THR A 267 9.82 8.05 20.42
C THR A 267 10.50 8.41 21.74
N VAL A 268 10.74 9.70 21.97
CA VAL A 268 11.37 10.18 23.22
C VAL A 268 10.50 9.84 24.42
N VAL A 269 9.19 10.05 24.32
CA VAL A 269 8.23 9.73 25.39
C VAL A 269 8.22 8.24 25.69
N VAL A 270 8.15 7.40 24.65
CA VAL A 270 8.15 5.92 24.82
C VAL A 270 9.45 5.43 25.40
N SER A 271 10.59 5.89 24.91
CA SER A 271 11.90 5.52 25.43
C SER A 271 12.06 5.90 26.91
N GLY A 272 11.64 7.11 27.28
CA GLY A 272 11.66 7.57 28.67
C GLY A 272 10.68 6.84 29.59
N TRP A 273 9.52 6.41 29.06
CA TRP A 273 8.51 5.71 29.85
C TRP A 273 8.82 4.22 30.06
N THR A 274 9.30 3.55 29.00
CA THR A 274 9.54 2.10 29.02
C THR A 274 10.98 1.73 29.34
N GLY A 275 11.92 2.65 29.26
CA GLY A 275 13.35 2.38 29.41
C GLY A 275 13.97 1.62 28.24
N VAL A 276 13.23 1.40 27.14
CA VAL A 276 13.77 0.74 25.94
C VAL A 276 14.71 1.68 25.18
N SER A 277 15.59 1.13 24.35
CA SER A 277 16.51 1.93 23.55
C SER A 277 15.77 2.88 22.61
N PHE A 278 16.40 4.02 22.30
CA PHE A 278 15.82 4.98 21.36
C PHE A 278 15.51 4.35 19.99
N SER A 279 16.38 3.46 19.50
CA SER A 279 16.19 2.75 18.23
C SER A 279 14.93 1.89 18.25
N GLN A 280 14.70 1.12 19.32
CA GLN A 280 13.48 0.31 19.48
C GLN A 280 12.22 1.18 19.55
N ALA A 281 12.25 2.22 20.39
CA ALA A 281 11.15 3.18 20.49
C ALA A 281 10.87 3.87 19.14
N TYR A 282 11.92 4.21 18.38
CA TYR A 282 11.78 4.82 17.06
C TYR A 282 11.14 3.87 16.04
N LEU A 283 11.58 2.61 15.97
CA LEU A 283 10.98 1.60 15.10
C LEU A 283 9.53 1.31 15.49
N ALA A 284 9.21 1.35 16.78
CA ALA A 284 7.86 1.14 17.29
C ALA A 284 6.89 2.27 16.88
N THR A 285 7.36 3.52 16.89
CA THR A 285 6.53 4.72 16.66
C THR A 285 6.57 5.22 15.22
N THR A 286 7.57 4.83 14.40
CA THR A 286 7.76 5.35 13.04
C THR A 286 6.52 5.18 12.15
N PRO A 287 6.09 6.23 11.41
CA PRO A 287 4.84 6.20 10.64
C PRO A 287 4.98 5.53 9.26
N GLY A 288 6.11 4.89 8.97
CA GLY A 288 6.46 4.34 7.65
C GLY A 288 5.72 3.06 7.23
N GLY A 289 4.92 2.53 8.12
CA GLY A 289 4.26 1.25 7.92
C GLY A 289 5.09 0.09 8.46
N ILE A 290 4.37 -0.99 8.72
CA ILE A 290 4.90 -2.22 9.35
C ILE A 290 6.07 -2.83 8.55
N TYR A 291 6.06 -2.69 7.22
CA TYR A 291 7.09 -3.25 6.34
C TYR A 291 8.48 -2.67 6.61
N VAL A 292 8.55 -1.33 6.82
CA VAL A 292 9.82 -0.63 7.05
C VAL A 292 10.34 -0.93 8.44
N ALA A 293 9.46 -0.91 9.44
CA ALA A 293 9.83 -1.18 10.81
C ALA A 293 10.36 -2.62 10.98
N LEU A 294 9.64 -3.61 10.41
CA LEU A 294 10.07 -5.00 10.48
C LEU A 294 11.37 -5.28 9.73
N ALA A 295 11.52 -4.69 8.54
CA ALA A 295 12.73 -4.88 7.76
C ALA A 295 13.97 -4.23 8.42
N ALA A 296 13.76 -3.26 9.32
CA ALA A 296 14.82 -2.57 10.05
C ALA A 296 15.07 -3.15 11.44
N SER A 297 14.11 -3.88 12.02
CA SER A 297 14.26 -4.52 13.32
C SER A 297 14.99 -5.85 13.18
N ASP A 298 15.82 -6.17 14.15
CA ASP A 298 16.38 -7.51 14.28
C ASP A 298 15.24 -8.41 14.79
N SER A 299 14.64 -9.18 13.89
CA SER A 299 13.29 -9.78 14.02
C SER A 299 13.08 -10.72 15.20
N ALA A 300 14.13 -11.10 15.91
CA ALA A 300 14.04 -12.02 17.05
C ALA A 300 13.85 -11.32 18.42
N ALA A 301 14.00 -9.99 18.52
CA ALA A 301 14.22 -9.35 19.82
C ALA A 301 13.27 -8.21 20.20
N GLU A 302 12.28 -7.84 19.39
CA GLU A 302 11.53 -6.59 19.66
C GLU A 302 10.00 -6.75 19.73
N PRO A 303 9.47 -7.42 20.78
CA PRO A 303 8.03 -7.60 20.96
C PRO A 303 7.25 -6.29 21.06
N LEU A 304 7.86 -5.26 21.66
CA LEU A 304 7.26 -3.93 21.76
C LEU A 304 7.00 -3.35 20.37
N VAL A 305 8.00 -3.42 19.46
CA VAL A 305 7.87 -2.92 18.08
C VAL A 305 6.73 -3.62 17.36
N ALA A 306 6.71 -4.97 17.43
CA ALA A 306 5.66 -5.75 16.78
C ALA A 306 4.26 -5.41 17.34
N THR A 307 4.10 -5.36 18.67
CA THR A 307 2.81 -5.06 19.33
C THR A 307 2.32 -3.67 18.94
N MET A 308 3.20 -2.64 18.98
CA MET A 308 2.83 -1.28 18.63
C MET A 308 2.47 -1.14 17.14
N GLN A 309 3.22 -1.79 16.26
CA GLN A 309 2.95 -1.74 14.80
C GLN A 309 1.64 -2.45 14.45
N VAL A 310 1.35 -3.61 15.07
CA VAL A 310 0.10 -4.36 14.87
C VAL A 310 -1.10 -3.54 15.33
N LEU A 311 -1.07 -3.06 16.58
CA LEU A 311 -2.20 -2.33 17.15
C LEU A 311 -2.46 -1.04 16.35
N ARG A 312 -1.40 -0.31 15.99
CA ARG A 312 -1.53 0.88 15.15
C ARG A 312 -2.12 0.54 13.79
N LEU A 313 -1.67 -0.52 13.12
CA LEU A 313 -2.23 -0.94 11.84
C LEU A 313 -3.74 -1.17 11.94
N LEU A 314 -4.19 -1.90 12.97
CA LEU A 314 -5.61 -2.17 13.19
C LEU A 314 -6.41 -0.90 13.45
N VAL A 315 -5.94 -0.07 14.39
CA VAL A 315 -6.61 1.20 14.76
C VAL A 315 -6.73 2.14 13.56
N MET A 316 -5.66 2.29 12.78
CA MET A 316 -5.66 3.17 11.60
C MET A 316 -6.55 2.66 10.46
N ASN A 317 -6.60 1.33 10.24
CA ASN A 317 -7.51 0.77 9.22
C ASN A 317 -8.97 0.92 9.65
N ILE A 318 -9.29 0.70 10.93
CA ILE A 318 -10.65 0.96 11.45
C ILE A 318 -10.99 2.44 11.29
N ALA A 319 -10.08 3.35 11.68
CA ALA A 319 -10.27 4.78 11.53
C ALA A 319 -10.47 5.19 10.06
N ALA A 320 -9.75 4.58 9.12
CA ALA A 320 -9.93 4.82 7.68
C ALA A 320 -11.32 4.42 7.19
N ILE A 321 -11.83 3.25 7.62
CA ILE A 321 -13.18 2.79 7.28
C ILE A 321 -14.24 3.74 7.85
N VAL A 322 -14.09 4.11 9.13
CA VAL A 322 -15.04 4.99 9.81
C VAL A 322 -15.02 6.38 9.17
N ALA A 323 -13.85 6.98 8.98
CA ALA A 323 -13.70 8.28 8.34
C ALA A 323 -14.25 8.28 6.91
N GLY A 324 -13.95 7.23 6.15
CA GLY A 324 -14.49 7.05 4.81
C GLY A 324 -16.02 7.03 4.81
N LYS A 325 -16.64 6.17 5.61
CA LYS A 325 -18.11 6.07 5.69
C LYS A 325 -18.80 7.33 6.20
N LEU A 326 -18.21 8.02 7.18
CA LEU A 326 -18.81 9.23 7.76
C LEU A 326 -18.72 10.46 6.84
N LEU A 327 -17.62 10.56 6.08
CA LEU A 327 -17.32 11.76 5.30
C LEU A 327 -17.72 11.64 3.83
N THR A 328 -17.87 10.43 3.32
CA THR A 328 -18.45 10.20 1.99
C THR A 328 -19.97 10.14 2.11
N ARG A 329 -20.63 11.30 2.15
CA ARG A 329 -22.07 11.34 1.89
C ARG A 329 -22.32 10.84 0.47
N PRO A 330 -23.41 10.10 0.20
CA PRO A 330 -23.83 9.81 -1.16
C PRO A 330 -24.22 11.14 -1.82
N GLN A 331 -23.23 11.84 -2.38
CA GLN A 331 -23.49 12.93 -3.30
C GLN A 331 -24.02 12.27 -4.57
N GLY A 332 -25.30 12.45 -4.84
CA GLY A 332 -25.91 12.01 -6.09
C GLY A 332 -24.99 12.44 -7.23
N PHE A 333 -24.58 11.45 -8.01
CA PHE A 333 -23.64 11.56 -9.13
C PHE A 333 -24.13 12.67 -10.08
N ALA A 334 -23.67 13.91 -9.89
CA ALA A 334 -23.84 14.94 -10.88
C ALA A 334 -22.82 14.67 -11.98
N PRO A 335 -23.21 14.18 -13.16
CA PRO A 335 -22.26 13.92 -14.24
C PRO A 335 -21.54 15.22 -14.59
N PRO A 336 -20.23 15.15 -14.90
CA PRO A 336 -19.43 16.33 -15.17
C PRO A 336 -20.12 17.19 -16.25
N ARG A 337 -20.16 18.51 -16.02
CA ARG A 337 -20.89 19.49 -16.86
C ARG A 337 -20.59 19.37 -18.37
N ILE A 338 -19.47 18.77 -18.75
CA ILE A 338 -19.08 18.50 -20.13
C ILE A 338 -20.04 17.49 -20.82
N ALA A 339 -20.55 16.48 -20.08
CA ALA A 339 -21.47 15.50 -20.67
C ALA A 339 -22.88 16.08 -20.94
N ARG A 340 -23.28 17.12 -20.19
CA ARG A 340 -24.56 17.82 -20.43
C ARG A 340 -24.54 18.69 -21.70
N ARG A 341 -23.39 19.26 -22.04
CA ARG A 341 -23.25 20.10 -23.23
C ARG A 341 -23.31 19.29 -24.52
N ASN A 342 -22.73 18.08 -24.53
CA ASN A 342 -22.79 17.18 -25.69
C ASN A 342 -24.17 16.51 -25.88
N ARG A 343 -24.96 16.30 -24.82
CA ARG A 343 -26.32 15.81 -24.98
C ARG A 343 -27.30 16.87 -25.52
N ARG A 344 -27.10 18.16 -25.19
CA ARG A 344 -27.88 19.25 -25.81
C ARG A 344 -27.52 19.48 -27.25
N ALA A 345 -26.23 19.35 -27.62
CA ALA A 345 -25.78 19.46 -29.02
C ALA A 345 -26.29 18.31 -29.90
N ARG A 346 -26.45 17.09 -29.33
CA ARG A 346 -27.06 15.97 -30.08
C ARG A 346 -28.57 16.06 -30.21
N ARG A 347 -29.30 16.61 -29.23
CA ARG A 347 -30.76 16.81 -29.35
C ARG A 347 -31.15 17.95 -30.30
N GLY A 348 -30.28 18.97 -30.49
CA GLY A 348 -30.51 20.03 -31.47
C GLY A 348 -30.27 19.62 -32.94
N ARG A 349 -29.57 18.49 -33.17
CA ARG A 349 -29.34 17.99 -34.54
C ARG A 349 -30.35 16.96 -35.05
N SER A 350 -31.21 16.42 -34.20
CA SER A 350 -32.20 15.43 -34.63
C SER A 350 -33.56 16.03 -35.05
N THR A 351 -33.76 17.35 -34.92
CA THR A 351 -35.02 18.01 -35.28
C THR A 351 -34.98 18.79 -36.60
N THR A 352 -33.85 18.77 -37.33
CA THR A 352 -33.72 19.52 -38.63
C THR A 352 -33.47 18.60 -39.84
N ALA A 353 -33.68 17.31 -39.74
CA ALA A 353 -33.46 16.39 -40.85
C ALA A 353 -34.74 15.58 -41.18
N ILE A 354 -35.88 16.29 -41.38
CA ILE A 354 -37.04 15.79 -42.12
C ILE A 354 -37.44 16.86 -43.12
N GLY A 355 -37.00 16.70 -44.37
CA GLY A 355 -37.49 17.51 -45.47
C GLY A 355 -36.40 17.80 -46.49
N SER A 356 -36.12 16.91 -47.41
CA SER A 356 -36.03 17.11 -48.86
C SER A 356 -35.40 15.88 -49.54
N ARG A 357 -36.23 15.13 -50.21
CA ARG A 357 -35.79 14.20 -51.26
C ARG A 357 -35.32 15.06 -52.46
N GLY A 358 -34.06 14.87 -52.85
CA GLY A 358 -33.51 15.36 -54.09
C GLY A 358 -32.51 14.36 -54.63
N LYS A 359 -32.90 13.70 -55.71
CA LYS A 359 -32.15 12.76 -56.52
C LYS A 359 -31.15 13.53 -57.39
N VAL A 360 -29.87 13.24 -57.35
CA VAL A 360 -28.92 13.55 -58.43
C VAL A 360 -27.84 12.49 -58.47
N ASP A 361 -27.77 11.83 -59.63
CA ASP A 361 -26.74 10.90 -60.07
C ASP A 361 -25.46 11.64 -60.50
N GLY A 362 -24.29 10.97 -60.42
CA GLY A 362 -23.10 11.34 -61.18
C GLY A 362 -21.78 11.17 -60.44
N PRO A 363 -20.69 10.92 -61.14
CA PRO A 363 -19.74 9.85 -60.85
C PRO A 363 -18.40 10.26 -60.26
N GLY A 364 -17.80 9.30 -59.57
CA GLY A 364 -16.37 8.98 -59.50
C GLY A 364 -15.33 10.11 -59.38
N VAL A 365 -14.72 10.19 -58.18
CA VAL A 365 -13.32 10.61 -58.06
C VAL A 365 -12.62 9.76 -57.00
N ARG A 366 -11.68 8.96 -57.48
CA ARG A 366 -10.67 8.29 -56.65
C ARG A 366 -9.73 9.33 -56.07
N GLN A 367 -9.47 9.30 -54.78
CA GLN A 367 -8.28 9.92 -54.20
C GLN A 367 -7.50 8.95 -53.36
N PRO A 368 -6.17 9.10 -53.33
CA PRO A 368 -5.24 8.05 -52.95
C PRO A 368 -5.02 7.95 -51.44
N ALA A 369 -4.71 6.72 -51.04
CA ALA A 369 -4.17 6.42 -49.75
C ALA A 369 -2.85 7.15 -49.49
N THR A 370 -2.84 8.01 -48.49
CA THR A 370 -1.59 8.50 -47.92
C THR A 370 -1.40 7.93 -46.55
N THR A 371 -0.47 7.03 -46.49
CA THR A 371 0.26 6.45 -45.39
C THR A 371 0.64 7.53 -44.37
N VAL A 372 0.12 7.43 -43.15
CA VAL A 372 0.79 7.94 -41.96
C VAL A 372 0.90 6.85 -40.96
N ALA A 373 2.13 6.42 -40.86
CA ALA A 373 2.67 5.37 -40.06
C ALA A 373 2.47 5.53 -38.56
N PHE A 374 2.36 4.40 -37.92
CA PHE A 374 3.18 3.95 -36.82
C PHE A 374 3.40 4.98 -35.70
N ARG A 375 2.55 4.94 -34.68
CA ARG A 375 2.99 5.16 -33.29
C ARG A 375 2.41 4.07 -32.40
N LEU A 376 3.34 3.25 -31.97
CA LEU A 376 3.26 2.22 -30.96
C LEU A 376 2.21 2.48 -29.89
N ARG A 377 1.13 1.70 -29.91
CA ARG A 377 0.31 1.41 -28.74
C ARG A 377 0.81 0.10 -28.17
N HIS A 378 1.72 0.18 -27.24
CA HIS A 378 2.02 -0.89 -26.29
C HIS A 378 1.97 -0.30 -24.89
N CYS A 379 0.78 0.08 -24.46
CA CYS A 379 0.37 0.03 -23.08
C CYS A 379 -0.74 -1.01 -23.02
N VAL A 380 -0.36 -2.26 -22.80
CA VAL A 380 -1.31 -3.33 -22.52
C VAL A 380 -1.87 -3.04 -21.13
N THR A 381 -3.03 -2.44 -21.12
CA THR A 381 -3.89 -2.35 -19.94
C THR A 381 -4.36 -3.75 -19.61
N VAL A 382 -3.65 -4.44 -18.71
CA VAL A 382 -4.15 -5.67 -18.09
C VAL A 382 -5.12 -5.26 -16.98
N SER A 383 -6.31 -4.83 -17.39
CA SER A 383 -7.40 -4.62 -16.45
C SER A 383 -8.73 -4.80 -17.17
N ASN A 384 -9.00 -5.99 -17.65
CA ASN A 384 -10.36 -6.45 -17.98
C ASN A 384 -10.31 -7.92 -18.43
N ILE A 385 -10.06 -8.82 -17.49
CA ILE A 385 -10.48 -10.22 -17.60
C ILE A 385 -11.00 -10.62 -16.21
N ALA A 386 -12.21 -10.21 -15.91
CA ALA A 386 -13.02 -10.81 -14.86
C ALA A 386 -14.47 -10.31 -15.01
N SER A 387 -15.10 -10.62 -16.14
CA SER A 387 -16.57 -10.72 -16.27
C SER A 387 -16.90 -11.18 -17.69
N ALA A 388 -16.74 -12.46 -17.95
CA ALA A 388 -17.40 -13.15 -19.05
C ALA A 388 -17.34 -14.65 -18.74
N ASP A 389 -18.21 -15.10 -17.86
CA ASP A 389 -18.67 -16.47 -17.85
C ASP A 389 -20.03 -16.51 -18.53
N THR A 390 -20.23 -17.55 -19.34
CA THR A 390 -21.45 -17.96 -20.05
C THR A 390 -21.81 -17.19 -21.31
N ALA A 391 -21.22 -17.65 -22.45
CA ALA A 391 -21.97 -17.78 -23.71
C ALA A 391 -21.28 -18.88 -24.54
N GLU A 392 -22.01 -19.94 -24.77
CA GLU A 392 -21.70 -21.06 -25.66
C GLU A 392 -21.25 -20.56 -27.03
N CYS A 393 -20.09 -21.01 -27.49
CA CYS A 393 -19.66 -20.89 -28.87
C CYS A 393 -19.92 -22.23 -29.60
N ALA A 394 -21.02 -22.32 -30.30
CA ALA A 394 -21.28 -23.34 -31.31
C ALA A 394 -20.36 -23.07 -32.52
N ILE A 395 -19.56 -24.06 -32.88
CA ILE A 395 -18.71 -24.06 -34.09
C ILE A 395 -19.61 -24.57 -35.26
N PRO A 396 -19.75 -23.84 -36.37
CA PRO A 396 -20.26 -24.43 -37.59
C PRO A 396 -19.12 -25.05 -38.40
N VAL A 397 -19.16 -26.35 -38.59
CA VAL A 397 -18.44 -27.08 -39.62
C VAL A 397 -19.07 -26.71 -40.97
N ALA A 398 -18.31 -26.13 -41.86
CA ALA A 398 -18.66 -25.99 -43.26
C ALA A 398 -17.69 -26.78 -44.13
N ARG A 399 -18.31 -27.52 -45.02
CA ARG A 399 -17.71 -28.31 -46.11
C ARG A 399 -16.93 -27.42 -47.08
#